data_129762663fc121bdd66c67992bc84a25
#
_entry.id   129762663fc121bdd66c67992bc84a25
#
_cell.length_a   1.000
_cell.length_b   1.000
_cell.length_c   1.000
_cell.angle_alpha   90.00
_cell.angle_beta   90.00
_cell.angle_gamma   90.00
#
_symmetry.space_group_name_H-M   'P 1'
#
loop_
_entity.id
_entity.type
_entity.pdbx_description
1 polymer ?
#
loop_
_entity_poly.entity_id
_entity_poly.type
_entity_poly.pdbx_seq_one_letter_code
_entity_poly.pdbx_strand_id
1 'polypeptide(L)'
;MKVVNVVLSILILLLAAASAVFSYFLFEKRGQLTGGWDKMATAINATAVELDRNSGTKLAGELTADAIGHRNYDALDAKLPKLAAQAKQLVIQRDALADALRRIGSSVDMKNLGTADAFRNLNTYSTRKDDVINAVGDTIKRRNGVIDNFARLANSSLKIRLDSAKLRNGDRGEFSKFETALRGVGDRRNTYESGLRQVGGQAGKSVNFP
;
A
#
# COMPACT_ATOMS: atom_id res chain seq x y z
N MET A 1 -16.74 -86.50 -4.72
CA MET A 1 -15.63 -85.77 -4.07
C MET A 1 -14.67 -85.12 -5.06
N LYS A 2 -14.21 -85.72 -6.15
CA LYS A 2 -13.24 -85.12 -7.07
C LYS A 2 -13.73 -83.80 -7.75
N VAL A 3 -15.00 -83.70 -8.14
CA VAL A 3 -15.55 -82.54 -8.80
C VAL A 3 -15.66 -81.34 -7.84
N VAL A 4 -16.05 -81.56 -6.60
CA VAL A 4 -16.13 -80.51 -5.58
C VAL A 4 -14.75 -79.87 -5.30
N ASN A 5 -13.69 -80.73 -5.22
CA ASN A 5 -12.33 -80.21 -5.00
C ASN A 5 -11.83 -79.39 -6.20
N VAL A 6 -12.18 -79.77 -7.43
CA VAL A 6 -11.80 -79.02 -8.63
C VAL A 6 -12.52 -77.66 -8.66
N VAL A 7 -13.85 -77.63 -8.39
CA VAL A 7 -14.62 -76.38 -8.29
C VAL A 7 -14.08 -75.45 -7.20
N LEU A 8 -13.76 -76.02 -6.03
CA LEU A 8 -13.19 -75.23 -4.92
C LEU A 8 -11.81 -74.66 -5.27
N SER A 9 -10.96 -75.43 -5.95
CA SER A 9 -9.66 -74.95 -6.41
C SER A 9 -9.76 -73.83 -7.43
N ILE A 10 -10.69 -73.91 -8.36
CA ILE A 10 -10.95 -72.85 -9.33
C ILE A 10 -11.47 -71.56 -8.62
N LEU A 11 -12.38 -71.74 -7.64
CA LEU A 11 -12.92 -70.60 -6.88
C LEU A 11 -11.84 -69.91 -6.04
N ILE A 12 -10.92 -70.68 -5.40
CA ILE A 12 -9.78 -70.14 -4.69
C ILE A 12 -8.82 -69.38 -5.62
N LEU A 13 -8.56 -69.93 -6.81
CA LEU A 13 -7.73 -69.25 -7.81
C LEU A 13 -8.33 -67.94 -8.31
N LEU A 14 -9.62 -67.91 -8.55
CA LEU A 14 -10.34 -66.70 -8.94
C LEU A 14 -10.33 -65.63 -7.83
N LEU A 15 -10.55 -66.04 -6.58
CA LEU A 15 -10.45 -65.17 -5.43
C LEU A 15 -9.04 -64.61 -5.25
N ALA A 16 -8.02 -65.43 -5.43
CA ALA A 16 -6.61 -64.99 -5.36
C ALA A 16 -6.27 -63.99 -6.46
N ALA A 17 -6.71 -64.24 -7.68
CA ALA A 17 -6.56 -63.33 -8.82
C ALA A 17 -7.30 -62.01 -8.59
N ALA A 18 -8.55 -62.02 -8.13
CA ALA A 18 -9.31 -60.84 -7.80
C ALA A 18 -8.67 -60.02 -6.67
N SER A 19 -8.15 -60.69 -5.63
CA SER A 19 -7.45 -60.05 -4.54
C SER A 19 -6.14 -59.39 -5.01
N ALA A 20 -5.39 -60.00 -5.89
CA ALA A 20 -4.17 -59.44 -6.46
C ALA A 20 -4.44 -58.17 -7.28
N VAL A 21 -5.49 -58.23 -8.14
CA VAL A 21 -5.94 -57.08 -8.93
C VAL A 21 -6.42 -55.94 -8.01
N PHE A 22 -7.21 -56.25 -7.00
CA PHE A 22 -7.71 -55.24 -6.06
C PHE A 22 -6.54 -54.61 -5.26
N SER A 23 -5.58 -55.39 -4.81
CA SER A 23 -4.37 -54.92 -4.12
C SER A 23 -3.54 -54.02 -5.02
N TYR A 24 -3.43 -54.32 -6.31
CA TYR A 24 -2.72 -53.46 -7.26
C TYR A 24 -3.44 -52.08 -7.40
N PHE A 25 -4.75 -52.08 -7.58
CA PHE A 25 -5.51 -50.84 -7.65
C PHE A 25 -5.43 -50.01 -6.37
N LEU A 26 -5.47 -50.65 -5.19
CA LEU A 26 -5.33 -49.97 -3.93
C LEU A 26 -3.91 -49.33 -3.80
N PHE A 27 -2.88 -50.06 -4.21
CA PHE A 27 -1.53 -49.55 -4.19
C PHE A 27 -1.32 -48.38 -5.13
N GLU A 28 -1.86 -48.46 -6.35
CA GLU A 28 -1.83 -47.35 -7.30
C GLU A 28 -2.58 -46.11 -6.78
N LYS A 29 -3.80 -46.30 -6.24
CA LYS A 29 -4.58 -45.21 -5.65
C LYS A 29 -3.88 -44.58 -4.45
N ARG A 30 -3.26 -45.39 -3.60
CA ARG A 30 -2.42 -44.89 -2.50
C ARG A 30 -1.26 -44.05 -3.03
N GLY A 31 -0.56 -44.48 -4.06
CA GLY A 31 0.53 -43.73 -4.69
C GLY A 31 0.06 -42.39 -5.25
N GLN A 32 -1.11 -42.36 -5.91
CA GLN A 32 -1.72 -41.15 -6.43
C GLN A 32 -2.09 -40.17 -5.30
N LEU A 33 -2.66 -40.66 -4.19
CA LEU A 33 -3.04 -39.85 -3.03
C LEU A 33 -1.81 -39.28 -2.31
N THR A 34 -0.79 -40.09 -2.06
CA THR A 34 0.45 -39.61 -1.42
C THR A 34 1.15 -38.56 -2.28
N GLY A 35 1.29 -38.82 -3.59
CA GLY A 35 1.87 -37.87 -4.52
C GLY A 35 1.07 -36.56 -4.65
N GLY A 36 -0.27 -36.66 -4.62
CA GLY A 36 -1.15 -35.50 -4.58
C GLY A 36 -0.98 -34.68 -3.32
N TRP A 37 -0.88 -35.34 -2.17
CA TRP A 37 -0.66 -34.69 -0.89
C TRP A 37 0.70 -33.98 -0.83
N ASP A 38 1.77 -34.60 -1.29
CA ASP A 38 3.10 -33.99 -1.28
C ASP A 38 3.19 -32.78 -2.21
N LYS A 39 2.49 -32.80 -3.35
CA LYS A 39 2.33 -31.63 -4.20
C LYS A 39 1.60 -30.49 -3.48
N MET A 40 0.54 -30.80 -2.75
CA MET A 40 -0.20 -29.82 -1.95
C MET A 40 0.66 -29.25 -0.83
N ALA A 41 1.40 -30.09 -0.10
CA ALA A 41 2.34 -29.67 0.93
C ALA A 41 3.41 -28.72 0.37
N THR A 42 3.94 -29.01 -0.80
CA THR A 42 4.90 -28.15 -1.50
C THR A 42 4.28 -26.81 -1.88
N ALA A 43 3.04 -26.78 -2.38
CA ALA A 43 2.34 -25.54 -2.72
C ALA A 43 2.03 -24.68 -1.48
N ILE A 44 1.65 -25.31 -0.36
CA ILE A 44 1.44 -24.64 0.92
C ILE A 44 2.75 -24.02 1.42
N ASN A 45 3.87 -24.77 1.35
CA ASN A 45 5.18 -24.24 1.71
C ASN A 45 5.59 -23.06 0.83
N ALA A 46 5.43 -23.15 -0.48
CA ALA A 46 5.70 -22.05 -1.41
C ALA A 46 4.86 -20.80 -1.07
N THR A 47 3.58 -20.99 -0.73
CA THR A 47 2.73 -19.90 -0.27
C THR A 47 3.23 -19.28 1.04
N ALA A 48 3.67 -20.11 2.00
CA ALA A 48 4.24 -19.64 3.26
C ALA A 48 5.54 -18.84 3.04
N VAL A 49 6.40 -19.27 2.11
CA VAL A 49 7.61 -18.53 1.72
C VAL A 49 7.28 -17.13 1.19
N GLU A 50 6.26 -17.02 0.33
CA GLU A 50 5.83 -15.72 -0.18
C GLU A 50 5.22 -14.84 0.92
N LEU A 51 4.45 -15.41 1.84
CA LEU A 51 3.89 -14.69 2.99
C LEU A 51 4.95 -14.23 3.97
N ASP A 52 6.03 -15.00 4.15
CA ASP A 52 7.16 -14.64 5.02
C ASP A 52 8.05 -13.55 4.40
N ARG A 53 7.96 -13.34 3.09
CA ARG A 53 8.80 -12.37 2.40
C ARG A 53 8.64 -10.97 3.00
N ASN A 54 9.67 -10.48 3.68
CA ASN A 54 9.70 -9.17 4.36
C ASN A 54 8.66 -8.98 5.49
N SER A 55 8.00 -10.05 5.95
CA SER A 55 6.97 -9.96 6.99
C SER A 55 7.52 -10.15 8.42
N GLY A 56 8.73 -10.70 8.53
CA GLY A 56 9.32 -11.07 9.83
C GLY A 56 8.74 -12.34 10.44
N THR A 57 7.81 -13.01 9.76
CA THR A 57 7.27 -14.32 10.17
C THR A 57 8.18 -15.46 9.68
N LYS A 58 8.02 -16.65 10.26
CA LYS A 58 8.81 -17.86 9.93
C LYS A 58 7.91 -19.05 9.61
N LEU A 59 6.77 -18.81 8.97
CA LEU A 59 5.79 -19.84 8.61
C LEU A 59 6.37 -20.89 7.65
N ALA A 60 7.20 -20.47 6.71
CA ALA A 60 7.83 -21.37 5.76
C ALA A 60 8.66 -22.46 6.45
N GLY A 61 9.35 -22.11 7.54
CA GLY A 61 10.08 -23.07 8.36
C GLY A 61 9.19 -24.05 9.13
N GLU A 62 7.98 -23.65 9.49
CA GLU A 62 7.01 -24.51 10.16
C GLU A 62 6.19 -25.37 9.19
N LEU A 63 6.04 -24.92 7.94
CA LEU A 63 5.22 -25.54 6.89
C LEU A 63 6.07 -26.17 5.79
N THR A 64 7.22 -26.76 6.16
CA THR A 64 8.05 -27.50 5.20
C THR A 64 7.29 -28.70 4.63
N ALA A 65 7.61 -29.12 3.41
CA ALA A 65 6.99 -30.27 2.78
C ALA A 65 7.08 -31.54 3.65
N ASP A 66 8.21 -31.71 4.37
CA ASP A 66 8.37 -32.84 5.31
C ASP A 66 7.51 -32.69 6.57
N ALA A 67 7.32 -31.46 7.06
CA ALA A 67 6.56 -31.19 8.28
C ALA A 67 5.04 -31.35 8.12
N ILE A 68 4.53 -31.25 6.90
CA ILE A 68 3.09 -31.34 6.57
C ILE A 68 2.80 -32.33 5.43
N GLY A 69 3.79 -33.11 5.01
CA GLY A 69 3.66 -34.13 3.96
C GLY A 69 2.75 -35.30 4.36
N HIS A 70 2.59 -36.24 3.45
CA HIS A 70 1.68 -37.38 3.64
C HIS A 70 1.94 -38.22 4.90
N ARG A 71 3.15 -38.18 5.46
CA ARG A 71 3.49 -38.87 6.71
C ARG A 71 3.08 -38.12 7.98
N ASN A 72 2.85 -36.82 7.87
CA ASN A 72 2.59 -35.90 8.99
C ASN A 72 1.33 -35.06 8.74
N TYR A 73 0.35 -35.61 8.01
CA TYR A 73 -0.86 -34.85 7.62
C TYR A 73 -1.63 -34.30 8.83
N ASP A 74 -1.62 -34.98 9.98
CA ASP A 74 -2.28 -34.53 11.22
C ASP A 74 -1.71 -33.20 11.74
N ALA A 75 -0.45 -32.92 11.45
CA ALA A 75 0.19 -31.67 11.83
C ALA A 75 -0.39 -30.46 11.05
N LEU A 76 -1.05 -30.71 9.92
CA LEU A 76 -1.62 -29.66 9.08
C LEU A 76 -2.75 -28.90 9.79
N ASP A 77 -3.62 -29.61 10.52
CA ASP A 77 -4.74 -29.01 11.27
C ASP A 77 -4.29 -27.96 12.29
N ALA A 78 -3.13 -28.19 12.92
CA ALA A 78 -2.56 -27.24 13.88
C ALA A 78 -1.84 -26.04 13.20
N LYS A 79 -1.36 -26.23 11.95
CA LYS A 79 -0.51 -25.24 11.26
C LYS A 79 -1.27 -24.39 10.25
N LEU A 80 -2.31 -24.92 9.58
CA LEU A 80 -3.15 -24.16 8.64
C LEU A 80 -3.79 -22.90 9.24
N PRO A 81 -4.29 -22.90 10.49
CA PRO A 81 -4.83 -21.68 11.09
C PRO A 81 -3.82 -20.55 11.17
N LYS A 82 -2.53 -20.84 11.36
CA LYS A 82 -1.46 -19.81 11.36
C LYS A 82 -1.29 -19.18 9.99
N LEU A 83 -1.31 -19.99 8.92
CA LEU A 83 -1.26 -19.51 7.54
C LEU A 83 -2.47 -18.62 7.22
N ALA A 84 -3.66 -19.05 7.60
CA ALA A 84 -4.90 -18.30 7.42
C ALA A 84 -4.87 -16.97 8.20
N ALA A 85 -4.37 -16.97 9.43
CA ALA A 85 -4.20 -15.77 10.24
C ALA A 85 -3.23 -14.78 9.59
N GLN A 86 -2.11 -15.26 9.06
CA GLN A 86 -1.14 -14.42 8.35
C GLN A 86 -1.72 -13.82 7.07
N ALA A 87 -2.41 -14.64 6.27
CA ALA A 87 -3.10 -14.16 5.08
C ALA A 87 -4.15 -13.08 5.42
N LYS A 88 -4.90 -13.26 6.51
CA LYS A 88 -5.85 -12.27 7.03
C LYS A 88 -5.15 -10.96 7.41
N GLN A 89 -3.99 -11.01 8.06
CA GLN A 89 -3.23 -9.81 8.40
C GLN A 89 -2.76 -9.05 7.15
N LEU A 90 -2.32 -9.76 6.11
CA LEU A 90 -1.97 -9.12 4.84
C LEU A 90 -3.16 -8.43 4.17
N VAL A 91 -4.35 -9.04 4.24
CA VAL A 91 -5.59 -8.40 3.74
C VAL A 91 -5.88 -7.12 4.52
N ILE A 92 -5.76 -7.13 5.85
CA ILE A 92 -5.95 -5.95 6.69
C ILE A 92 -4.94 -4.85 6.34
N GLN A 93 -3.67 -5.21 6.16
CA GLN A 93 -2.62 -4.26 5.75
C GLN A 93 -2.89 -3.68 4.36
N ARG A 94 -3.28 -4.50 3.40
CA ARG A 94 -3.68 -4.07 2.06
C ARG A 94 -4.81 -3.06 2.13
N ASP A 95 -5.85 -3.35 2.90
CA ASP A 95 -7.03 -2.48 3.02
C ASP A 95 -6.67 -1.15 3.69
N ALA A 96 -5.83 -1.19 4.74
CA ALA A 96 -5.32 0.02 5.38
C ALA A 96 -4.49 0.89 4.42
N LEU A 97 -3.62 0.28 3.62
CA LEU A 97 -2.84 0.99 2.59
C LEU A 97 -3.74 1.58 1.50
N ALA A 98 -4.75 0.84 1.04
CA ALA A 98 -5.72 1.32 0.08
C ALA A 98 -6.48 2.56 0.59
N ASP A 99 -6.93 2.52 1.84
CA ASP A 99 -7.61 3.65 2.49
C ASP A 99 -6.66 4.84 2.72
N ALA A 100 -5.38 4.59 3.04
CA ALA A 100 -4.38 5.64 3.16
C ALA A 100 -4.11 6.32 1.81
N LEU A 101 -3.91 5.55 0.74
CA LEU A 101 -3.70 6.08 -0.61
C LEU A 101 -4.91 6.90 -1.08
N ARG A 102 -6.13 6.42 -0.82
CA ARG A 102 -7.35 7.16 -1.13
C ARG A 102 -7.43 8.48 -0.39
N ARG A 103 -7.10 8.51 0.92
CA ARG A 103 -7.05 9.76 1.70
C ARG A 103 -6.01 10.74 1.16
N ILE A 104 -4.82 10.25 0.81
CA ILE A 104 -3.78 11.07 0.19
C ILE A 104 -4.29 11.65 -1.14
N GLY A 105 -4.85 10.83 -2.02
CA GLY A 105 -5.44 11.28 -3.29
C GLY A 105 -6.52 12.35 -3.09
N SER A 106 -7.39 12.17 -2.09
CA SER A 106 -8.40 13.18 -1.72
C SER A 106 -7.78 14.50 -1.23
N SER A 107 -6.71 14.42 -0.44
CA SER A 107 -6.03 15.62 0.11
C SER A 107 -5.33 16.48 -0.95
N VAL A 108 -5.05 15.91 -2.12
CA VAL A 108 -4.44 16.62 -3.27
C VAL A 108 -5.45 16.92 -4.38
N ASP A 109 -6.75 16.85 -4.09
CA ASP A 109 -7.85 17.11 -5.03
C ASP A 109 -7.72 16.29 -6.33
N MET A 110 -7.33 15.04 -6.23
CA MET A 110 -7.14 14.15 -7.37
C MET A 110 -8.48 13.92 -8.07
N LYS A 111 -8.56 14.31 -9.35
CA LYS A 111 -9.71 14.00 -10.21
C LYS A 111 -9.77 12.50 -10.45
N ASN A 112 -10.96 11.93 -10.47
CA ASN A 112 -11.17 10.49 -10.71
C ASN A 112 -10.50 9.55 -9.67
N LEU A 113 -10.54 9.96 -8.40
CA LEU A 113 -9.98 9.16 -7.30
C LEU A 113 -10.52 7.72 -7.27
N GLY A 114 -11.76 7.53 -7.70
CA GLY A 114 -12.42 6.22 -7.69
C GLY A 114 -12.90 5.80 -6.30
N THR A 115 -13.45 4.60 -6.24
CA THR A 115 -13.90 3.98 -4.99
C THR A 115 -12.72 3.34 -4.24
N ALA A 116 -12.91 3.02 -2.96
CA ALA A 116 -11.93 2.28 -2.17
C ALA A 116 -11.58 0.92 -2.81
N ASP A 117 -12.54 0.28 -3.47
CA ASP A 117 -12.34 -1.02 -4.12
C ASP A 117 -11.35 -0.96 -5.29
N ALA A 118 -11.26 0.16 -5.99
CA ALA A 118 -10.26 0.35 -7.04
C ALA A 118 -8.82 0.29 -6.51
N PHE A 119 -8.61 0.65 -5.24
CA PHE A 119 -7.31 0.54 -4.57
C PHE A 119 -7.06 -0.84 -3.93
N ARG A 120 -8.12 -1.63 -3.70
CA ARG A 120 -8.02 -2.99 -3.16
C ARG A 120 -7.84 -4.04 -4.24
N ASN A 121 -8.22 -3.74 -5.47
CA ASN A 121 -8.13 -4.65 -6.59
C ASN A 121 -6.69 -4.77 -7.09
N LEU A 122 -6.12 -5.98 -7.05
CA LEU A 122 -4.74 -6.26 -7.43
C LEU A 122 -4.39 -5.84 -8.86
N ASN A 123 -5.35 -5.93 -9.79
CA ASN A 123 -5.13 -5.59 -11.19
C ASN A 123 -5.05 -4.07 -11.43
N THR A 124 -5.70 -3.26 -10.58
CA THR A 124 -5.75 -1.80 -10.72
C THR A 124 -4.88 -1.08 -9.68
N TYR A 125 -4.43 -1.78 -8.64
CA TYR A 125 -3.67 -1.20 -7.53
C TYR A 125 -2.42 -0.45 -8.00
N SER A 126 -1.62 -1.06 -8.87
CA SER A 126 -0.36 -0.46 -9.34
C SER A 126 -0.63 0.87 -10.05
N THR A 127 -1.57 0.88 -11.00
CA THR A 127 -1.95 2.10 -11.73
C THR A 127 -2.49 3.16 -10.78
N ARG A 128 -3.39 2.79 -9.84
CA ARG A 128 -3.97 3.74 -8.90
C ARG A 128 -2.95 4.33 -7.92
N LYS A 129 -2.02 3.51 -7.45
CA LYS A 129 -0.90 3.98 -6.64
C LYS A 129 -0.07 5.01 -7.40
N ASP A 130 0.26 4.72 -8.66
CA ASP A 130 1.06 5.63 -9.50
C ASP A 130 0.31 6.93 -9.81
N ASP A 131 -1.00 6.87 -10.07
CA ASP A 131 -1.86 8.04 -10.23
C ASP A 131 -1.81 8.95 -8.98
N VAL A 132 -1.89 8.38 -7.77
CA VAL A 132 -1.79 9.14 -6.52
C VAL A 132 -0.40 9.76 -6.36
N ILE A 133 0.66 9.00 -6.62
CA ILE A 133 2.05 9.49 -6.54
C ILE A 133 2.25 10.67 -7.48
N ASN A 134 1.75 10.56 -8.72
CA ASN A 134 1.84 11.62 -9.73
C ASN A 134 1.05 12.86 -9.29
N ALA A 135 -0.18 12.70 -8.80
CA ALA A 135 -1.01 13.81 -8.31
C ALA A 135 -0.35 14.55 -7.13
N VAL A 136 0.25 13.82 -6.18
CA VAL A 136 1.04 14.40 -5.08
C VAL A 136 2.26 15.15 -5.64
N GLY A 137 3.00 14.54 -6.57
CA GLY A 137 4.15 15.16 -7.23
C GLY A 137 3.79 16.48 -7.92
N ASP A 138 2.69 16.51 -8.66
CA ASP A 138 2.21 17.71 -9.34
C ASP A 138 1.73 18.79 -8.37
N THR A 139 1.11 18.39 -7.26
CA THR A 139 0.71 19.32 -6.19
C THR A 139 1.93 19.96 -5.53
N ILE A 140 2.97 19.16 -5.25
CA ILE A 140 4.25 19.67 -4.72
C ILE A 140 4.91 20.63 -5.72
N LYS A 141 4.95 20.29 -7.02
CA LYS A 141 5.50 21.18 -8.05
C LYS A 141 4.75 22.50 -8.12
N ARG A 142 3.41 22.46 -8.13
CA ARG A 142 2.56 23.66 -8.11
C ARG A 142 2.80 24.51 -6.87
N ARG A 143 2.81 23.91 -5.68
CA ARG A 143 3.14 24.62 -4.42
C ARG A 143 4.50 25.31 -4.50
N ASN A 144 5.52 24.56 -4.98
CA ASN A 144 6.87 25.12 -5.09
C ASN A 144 6.92 26.28 -6.09
N GLY A 145 6.22 26.17 -7.22
CA GLY A 145 6.10 27.27 -8.20
C GLY A 145 5.43 28.52 -7.61
N VAL A 146 4.40 28.35 -6.81
CA VAL A 146 3.75 29.48 -6.09
C VAL A 146 4.72 30.13 -5.12
N ILE A 147 5.47 29.33 -4.32
CA ILE A 147 6.47 29.83 -3.38
C ILE A 147 7.59 30.59 -4.09
N ASP A 148 8.09 30.08 -5.22
CA ASP A 148 9.14 30.75 -6.00
C ASP A 148 8.64 32.08 -6.58
N ASN A 149 7.43 32.09 -7.12
CA ASN A 149 6.80 33.32 -7.61
C ASN A 149 6.59 34.35 -6.48
N PHE A 150 6.14 33.86 -5.32
CA PHE A 150 5.99 34.71 -4.13
C PHE A 150 7.33 35.32 -3.69
N ALA A 151 8.40 34.50 -3.55
CA ALA A 151 9.72 34.98 -3.18
C ALA A 151 10.25 36.01 -4.20
N ARG A 152 10.07 35.74 -5.51
CA ARG A 152 10.47 36.64 -6.58
C ARG A 152 9.70 37.97 -6.49
N LEU A 153 8.39 37.94 -6.28
CA LEU A 153 7.57 39.13 -6.15
C LEU A 153 7.97 39.96 -4.92
N ALA A 154 8.16 39.31 -3.77
CA ALA A 154 8.62 39.96 -2.55
C ALA A 154 10.01 40.62 -2.75
N ASN A 155 10.91 39.92 -3.41
CA ASN A 155 12.25 40.45 -3.71
C ASN A 155 12.20 41.66 -4.65
N SER A 156 11.33 41.63 -5.65
CA SER A 156 11.20 42.74 -6.61
C SER A 156 10.42 43.93 -6.04
N SER A 157 9.31 43.69 -5.34
CA SER A 157 8.41 44.76 -4.89
C SER A 157 8.76 45.31 -3.52
N LEU A 158 9.17 44.47 -2.58
CA LEU A 158 9.51 44.87 -1.21
C LEU A 158 11.02 45.05 -0.98
N LYS A 159 11.84 44.68 -1.96
CA LYS A 159 13.31 44.72 -1.89
C LYS A 159 13.90 43.91 -0.72
N ILE A 160 13.22 42.83 -0.36
CA ILE A 160 13.67 41.86 0.65
C ILE A 160 14.16 40.58 -0.05
N ARG A 161 15.19 39.96 0.51
CA ARG A 161 15.67 38.66 0.01
C ARG A 161 15.01 37.55 0.79
N LEU A 162 14.02 36.88 0.17
CA LEU A 162 13.43 35.67 0.67
C LEU A 162 14.12 34.46 0.05
N ASP A 163 14.48 33.49 0.89
CA ASP A 163 15.01 32.20 0.46
C ASP A 163 13.84 31.25 0.15
N SER A 164 13.63 30.97 -1.13
CA SER A 164 12.53 30.09 -1.55
C SER A 164 12.70 28.65 -1.06
N ALA A 165 13.92 28.14 -0.88
CA ALA A 165 14.16 26.81 -0.35
C ALA A 165 13.73 26.72 1.13
N LYS A 166 14.05 27.72 1.93
CA LYS A 166 13.59 27.81 3.33
C LYS A 166 12.07 27.96 3.41
N LEU A 167 11.47 28.79 2.56
CA LEU A 167 10.00 28.93 2.48
C LEU A 167 9.31 27.61 2.12
N ARG A 168 9.87 26.82 1.20
CA ARG A 168 9.34 25.49 0.85
C ARG A 168 9.35 24.53 2.04
N ASN A 169 10.33 24.68 2.93
CA ASN A 169 10.47 23.89 4.14
C ASN A 169 9.67 24.45 5.33
N GLY A 170 8.91 25.55 5.12
CA GLY A 170 8.07 26.14 6.16
C GLY A 170 8.85 26.94 7.21
N ASP A 171 9.99 27.50 6.85
CA ASP A 171 10.81 28.31 7.75
C ASP A 171 10.06 29.57 8.18
N ARG A 172 9.74 29.64 9.47
CA ARG A 172 9.01 30.77 10.07
C ARG A 172 9.79 32.07 10.00
N GLY A 173 11.12 32.01 10.02
CA GLY A 173 11.98 33.18 9.93
C GLY A 173 11.83 33.89 8.59
N GLU A 174 11.72 33.17 7.51
CA GLU A 174 11.49 33.76 6.18
C GLU A 174 10.09 34.41 6.07
N PHE A 175 9.06 33.79 6.65
CA PHE A 175 7.72 34.40 6.73
C PHE A 175 7.73 35.68 7.60
N SER A 176 8.44 35.68 8.73
CA SER A 176 8.56 36.85 9.60
C SER A 176 9.26 38.03 8.90
N LYS A 177 10.27 37.78 8.08
CA LYS A 177 10.90 38.83 7.25
C LYS A 177 9.88 39.48 6.31
N PHE A 178 9.05 38.68 5.67
CA PHE A 178 8.01 39.19 4.78
C PHE A 178 6.97 40.04 5.55
N GLU A 179 6.47 39.54 6.69
CA GLU A 179 5.52 40.27 7.54
C GLU A 179 6.09 41.62 8.02
N THR A 180 7.35 41.61 8.45
CA THR A 180 8.04 42.83 8.90
C THR A 180 8.15 43.83 7.76
N ALA A 181 8.51 43.36 6.55
CA ALA A 181 8.61 44.25 5.40
C ALA A 181 7.24 44.85 5.00
N LEU A 182 6.17 44.03 5.05
CA LEU A 182 4.81 44.54 4.80
C LEU A 182 4.36 45.58 5.81
N ARG A 183 4.62 45.37 7.11
CA ARG A 183 4.34 46.37 8.15
C ARG A 183 5.10 47.66 7.86
N GLY A 184 6.38 47.57 7.53
CA GLY A 184 7.18 48.76 7.20
C GLY A 184 6.67 49.51 5.94
N VAL A 185 6.06 48.84 4.99
CA VAL A 185 5.37 49.49 3.86
C VAL A 185 4.11 50.23 4.33
N GLY A 186 3.28 49.58 5.18
CA GLY A 186 2.11 50.18 5.80
C GLY A 186 2.46 51.43 6.60
N ASP A 187 3.49 51.37 7.45
CA ASP A 187 3.93 52.50 8.27
C ASP A 187 4.42 53.64 7.40
N ARG A 188 5.18 53.40 6.35
CA ARG A 188 5.60 54.43 5.39
C ARG A 188 4.41 55.05 4.68
N ARG A 189 3.42 54.24 4.23
CA ARG A 189 2.20 54.77 3.65
C ARG A 189 1.50 55.72 4.60
N ASN A 190 1.25 55.31 5.82
CA ASN A 190 0.58 56.12 6.84
C ASN A 190 1.35 57.44 7.11
N THR A 191 2.70 57.38 7.15
CA THR A 191 3.54 58.57 7.31
C THR A 191 3.40 59.53 6.14
N TYR A 192 3.41 59.00 4.88
CA TYR A 192 3.18 59.84 3.68
C TYR A 192 1.77 60.44 3.66
N GLU A 193 0.73 59.66 3.98
CA GLU A 193 -0.64 60.17 4.05
C GLU A 193 -0.77 61.27 5.09
N SER A 194 -0.20 61.11 6.27
CA SER A 194 -0.20 62.13 7.33
C SER A 194 0.54 63.39 6.90
N GLY A 195 1.73 63.22 6.28
CA GLY A 195 2.48 64.34 5.75
C GLY A 195 1.73 65.13 4.66
N LEU A 196 1.11 64.42 3.72
CA LEU A 196 0.31 65.04 2.66
C LEU A 196 -0.93 65.74 3.22
N ARG A 197 -1.59 65.20 4.25
CA ARG A 197 -2.73 65.88 4.93
C ARG A 197 -2.25 67.15 5.63
N GLN A 198 -1.11 67.12 6.27
CA GLN A 198 -0.52 68.30 6.94
C GLN A 198 -0.19 69.40 5.93
N VAL A 199 0.46 69.07 4.81
CA VAL A 199 0.78 70.01 3.75
C VAL A 199 -0.52 70.56 3.10
N GLY A 200 -1.51 69.69 2.83
CA GLY A 200 -2.80 70.10 2.32
C GLY A 200 -3.53 71.05 3.25
N GLY A 201 -3.51 70.79 4.55
CA GLY A 201 -4.07 71.70 5.58
C GLY A 201 -3.41 73.07 5.60
N GLN A 202 -2.08 73.10 5.48
CA GLN A 202 -1.35 74.39 5.36
C GLN A 202 -1.65 75.12 4.08
N ALA A 203 -1.95 74.42 3.00
CA ALA A 203 -2.38 75.00 1.71
C ALA A 203 -3.87 75.30 1.61
N GLY A 204 -4.65 75.14 2.68
CA GLY A 204 -6.11 75.33 2.70
C GLY A 204 -6.92 74.37 1.83
N LYS A 205 -6.32 73.20 1.50
CA LYS A 205 -6.96 72.14 0.69
C LYS A 205 -7.16 70.87 1.49
N SER A 206 -8.33 70.29 1.39
CA SER A 206 -8.63 68.94 1.91
C SER A 206 -8.02 67.88 0.99
N VAL A 207 -7.22 66.94 1.57
CA VAL A 207 -6.62 65.81 0.86
C VAL A 207 -7.29 64.55 1.37
N ASN A 208 -8.09 63.90 0.51
CA ASN A 208 -8.69 62.61 0.78
C ASN A 208 -7.92 61.52 0.06
N PHE A 209 -7.60 60.42 0.78
CA PHE A 209 -7.01 59.19 0.23
C PHE A 209 -8.10 58.11 0.24
N PRO A 210 -8.19 57.27 -0.79
CA PRO A 210 -9.12 56.14 -0.88
C PRO A 210 -8.78 55.03 0.14
#